data_30f49807e330053a57a948b24c25f4dd
#
_entry.id   30f49807e330053a57a948b24c25f4dd
#
_cell.length_a   1.000
_cell.length_b   1.000
_cell.length_c   1.000
_cell.angle_alpha   90.00
_cell.angle_beta   90.00
_cell.angle_gamma   90.00
#
_symmetry.space_group_name_H-M   'P 1'
#
loop_
_entity.id
_entity.type
_entity.pdbx_description
1 polymer ?
#
loop_
_entity_poly.entity_id
_entity_poly.type
_entity_poly.pdbx_seq_one_letter_code
_entity_poly.pdbx_strand_id
1 'polypeptide(L)'
;MRIRTVLSSIILLVLFTCSCKNEKSLQSYLVDTSGKEGFYTGDLPVSSILSANSDVSEDIRKTIKSVKKINIVFLPKTADNSLAYEIEKEKLNAIFKGNEVYKSLMSMKVKGMNVNMYYSGDTENIDEVIAFGYGENTGVGVARLLGENMNPLKIIENLSSTDFNEDNPALKQFLTMFTE
;
A
#
# COMPACT_ATOMS: atom_id res chain seq x y z
N MET A 1 -6.62 -50.08 -26.38
CA MET A 1 -7.26 -49.39 -25.25
C MET A 1 -6.25 -48.65 -24.34
N ARG A 2 -5.09 -49.24 -24.01
CA ARG A 2 -4.07 -48.63 -23.12
C ARG A 2 -3.43 -47.31 -23.63
N ILE A 3 -3.17 -47.21 -24.96
CA ILE A 3 -2.54 -46.01 -25.55
C ILE A 3 -3.45 -44.75 -25.44
N ARG A 4 -4.76 -44.94 -25.63
CA ARG A 4 -5.74 -43.83 -25.55
C ARG A 4 -5.89 -43.29 -24.11
N THR A 5 -5.79 -44.16 -23.10
CA THR A 5 -5.82 -43.75 -21.69
C THR A 5 -4.54 -43.03 -21.26
N VAL A 6 -3.37 -43.48 -21.75
CA VAL A 6 -2.10 -42.81 -21.48
C VAL A 6 -2.05 -41.44 -22.15
N LEU A 7 -2.52 -41.32 -23.40
CA LEU A 7 -2.59 -40.03 -24.09
C LEU A 7 -3.53 -39.03 -23.39
N SER A 8 -4.68 -39.51 -22.94
CA SER A 8 -5.63 -38.70 -22.17
C SER A 8 -5.06 -38.21 -20.83
N SER A 9 -4.27 -39.08 -20.17
CA SER A 9 -3.62 -38.72 -18.88
C SER A 9 -2.50 -37.69 -19.06
N ILE A 10 -1.75 -37.75 -20.17
CA ILE A 10 -0.69 -36.79 -20.51
C ILE A 10 -1.29 -35.42 -20.86
N ILE A 11 -2.41 -35.38 -21.60
CA ILE A 11 -3.11 -34.15 -21.94
C ILE A 11 -3.67 -33.46 -20.67
N LEU A 12 -4.19 -34.23 -19.71
CA LEU A 12 -4.69 -33.70 -18.45
C LEU A 12 -3.56 -33.11 -17.59
N LEU A 13 -2.37 -33.70 -17.61
CA LEU A 13 -1.22 -33.21 -16.85
C LEU A 13 -0.66 -31.88 -17.41
N VAL A 14 -0.72 -31.68 -18.72
CA VAL A 14 -0.26 -30.46 -19.39
C VAL A 14 -1.18 -29.28 -19.12
N LEU A 15 -2.46 -29.51 -18.83
CA LEU A 15 -3.41 -28.44 -18.51
C LEU A 15 -3.17 -27.81 -17.10
N PHE A 16 -2.46 -28.48 -16.21
CA PHE A 16 -2.10 -27.96 -14.89
C PHE A 16 -0.84 -27.08 -14.89
N THR A 17 -0.11 -26.98 -15.98
CA THR A 17 1.04 -26.08 -16.12
C THR A 17 0.63 -24.67 -16.58
N CYS A 18 -0.66 -24.31 -16.53
CA CYS A 18 -1.11 -22.95 -16.76
C CYS A 18 -0.52 -22.03 -15.68
N SER A 19 0.71 -21.66 -15.94
CA SER A 19 1.35 -20.38 -15.71
C SER A 19 0.60 -19.49 -14.72
N CYS A 20 1.00 -19.54 -13.46
CA CYS A 20 0.95 -18.31 -12.67
C CYS A 20 1.72 -17.24 -13.45
N LYS A 21 1.04 -16.35 -14.15
CA LYS A 21 1.62 -15.07 -14.52
C LYS A 21 2.12 -14.48 -13.19
N ASN A 22 3.40 -14.21 -13.12
CA ASN A 22 4.01 -13.41 -12.07
C ASN A 22 3.43 -11.99 -12.19
N GLU A 23 2.14 -11.84 -11.87
CA GLU A 23 1.55 -10.51 -11.73
C GLU A 23 2.25 -9.90 -10.53
N LYS A 24 3.01 -8.87 -10.81
CA LYS A 24 3.65 -8.03 -9.79
C LYS A 24 2.54 -7.43 -8.95
N SER A 25 2.13 -8.13 -7.90
CA SER A 25 1.06 -7.66 -7.01
C SER A 25 1.65 -6.81 -5.88
N LEU A 26 0.88 -5.86 -5.41
CA LEU A 26 1.26 -5.08 -4.24
C LEU A 26 1.52 -5.98 -3.02
N GLN A 27 0.72 -7.04 -2.86
CA GLN A 27 0.91 -8.01 -1.77
C GLN A 27 2.28 -8.70 -1.86
N SER A 28 2.71 -9.13 -3.05
CA SER A 28 4.03 -9.72 -3.24
C SER A 28 5.13 -8.71 -2.92
N TYR A 29 4.99 -7.47 -3.38
CA TYR A 29 5.94 -6.41 -3.10
C TYR A 29 6.10 -6.15 -1.58
N LEU A 30 5.00 -6.07 -0.84
CA LEU A 30 5.01 -5.87 0.61
C LEU A 30 5.73 -7.02 1.35
N VAL A 31 5.51 -8.26 0.91
CA VAL A 31 6.19 -9.43 1.49
C VAL A 31 7.68 -9.43 1.14
N ASP A 32 8.03 -9.18 -0.11
CA ASP A 32 9.41 -9.21 -0.61
C ASP A 32 10.30 -8.10 0.00
N THR A 33 9.68 -7.01 0.43
CA THR A 33 10.38 -5.88 1.06
C THR A 33 10.40 -5.95 2.58
N SER A 34 9.61 -6.82 3.18
CA SER A 34 9.56 -7.00 4.64
C SER A 34 10.91 -7.46 5.18
N GLY A 35 11.48 -6.69 6.11
CA GLY A 35 12.79 -6.98 6.71
C GLY A 35 14.00 -6.76 5.79
N LYS A 36 13.80 -6.18 4.60
CA LYS A 36 14.90 -5.84 3.70
C LYS A 36 15.67 -4.63 4.23
N GLU A 37 17.00 -4.71 4.20
CA GLU A 37 17.88 -3.64 4.64
C GLU A 37 17.62 -2.33 3.87
N GLY A 38 17.61 -1.22 4.59
CA GLY A 38 17.34 0.12 4.05
C GLY A 38 15.86 0.46 3.91
N PHE A 39 14.94 -0.51 4.13
CA PHE A 39 13.50 -0.27 4.10
C PHE A 39 12.92 -0.09 5.50
N TYR A 40 12.06 0.90 5.64
CA TYR A 40 11.13 0.97 6.76
C TYR A 40 9.86 0.22 6.40
N THR A 41 9.53 -0.77 7.17
CA THR A 41 8.32 -1.58 6.98
C THR A 41 7.54 -1.65 8.28
N GLY A 42 6.22 -1.55 8.19
CA GLY A 42 5.37 -1.61 9.38
C GLY A 42 3.95 -2.01 9.06
N ASP A 43 3.38 -2.72 10.03
CA ASP A 43 1.97 -3.07 10.09
C ASP A 43 1.37 -2.38 11.31
N LEU A 44 0.52 -1.39 11.09
CA LEU A 44 -0.12 -0.62 12.15
C LEU A 44 -1.58 -1.06 12.32
N PRO A 45 -1.98 -1.61 13.47
CA PRO A 45 -3.38 -1.80 13.80
C PRO A 45 -4.02 -0.44 14.08
N VAL A 46 -5.13 -0.16 13.41
CA VAL A 46 -5.81 1.15 13.54
C VAL A 46 -6.34 1.41 14.95
N SER A 47 -6.59 0.37 15.73
CA SER A 47 -6.91 0.49 17.15
C SER A 47 -5.87 1.29 17.94
N SER A 48 -4.59 1.21 17.54
CA SER A 48 -3.51 1.96 18.19
C SER A 48 -3.58 3.46 17.88
N ILE A 49 -4.10 3.84 16.72
CA ILE A 49 -4.29 5.25 16.32
C ILE A 49 -5.49 5.85 17.06
N LEU A 50 -6.57 5.06 17.24
CA LEU A 50 -7.77 5.50 17.94
C LEU A 50 -7.55 5.71 19.43
N SER A 51 -6.73 4.88 20.06
CA SER A 51 -6.43 5.00 21.49
C SER A 51 -5.57 6.21 21.82
N ALA A 52 -4.82 6.73 20.85
CA ALA A 52 -3.99 7.93 21.03
C ALA A 52 -4.77 9.25 20.89
N ASN A 53 -5.96 9.23 20.30
CA ASN A 53 -6.78 10.42 20.00
C ASN A 53 -8.16 10.33 20.66
N SER A 54 -8.26 10.71 21.93
CA SER A 54 -9.54 10.72 22.68
C SER A 54 -10.55 11.77 22.18
N ASP A 55 -10.08 12.86 21.57
CA ASP A 55 -10.87 14.05 21.23
C ASP A 55 -11.29 14.18 19.75
N VAL A 56 -11.22 13.09 18.96
CA VAL A 56 -11.69 13.12 17.57
C VAL A 56 -13.22 13.07 17.50
N SER A 57 -13.79 13.77 16.51
CA SER A 57 -15.24 13.76 16.25
C SER A 57 -15.74 12.34 15.94
N GLU A 58 -17.05 12.10 16.18
CA GLU A 58 -17.65 10.77 15.93
C GLU A 58 -17.55 10.36 14.47
N ASP A 59 -17.62 11.30 13.52
CA ASP A 59 -17.48 11.02 12.09
C ASP A 59 -16.05 10.59 11.73
N ILE A 60 -15.03 11.25 12.27
CA ILE A 60 -13.63 10.85 12.16
C ILE A 60 -13.43 9.46 12.76
N ARG A 61 -13.95 9.22 13.95
CA ARG A 61 -13.88 7.93 14.63
C ARG A 61 -14.51 6.80 13.80
N LYS A 62 -15.67 7.05 13.19
CA LYS A 62 -16.34 6.09 12.31
C LYS A 62 -15.51 5.80 11.06
N THR A 63 -14.94 6.83 10.44
CA THR A 63 -14.07 6.69 9.27
C THR A 63 -12.82 5.88 9.59
N ILE A 64 -12.15 6.18 10.71
CA ILE A 64 -10.97 5.44 11.13
C ILE A 64 -11.33 3.98 11.46
N LYS A 65 -12.48 3.71 12.09
CA LYS A 65 -12.93 2.34 12.39
C LYS A 65 -13.19 1.49 11.15
N SER A 66 -13.47 2.09 9.99
CA SER A 66 -13.60 1.35 8.73
C SER A 66 -12.27 0.80 8.22
N VAL A 67 -11.15 1.39 8.64
CA VAL A 67 -9.79 0.90 8.35
C VAL A 67 -9.40 -0.09 9.44
N LYS A 68 -9.03 -1.32 9.06
CA LYS A 68 -8.62 -2.39 9.99
C LYS A 68 -7.12 -2.47 10.16
N LYS A 69 -6.38 -2.29 9.09
CA LYS A 69 -4.94 -2.46 9.05
C LYS A 69 -4.30 -1.46 8.08
N ILE A 70 -3.12 -0.98 8.45
CA ILE A 70 -2.27 -0.16 7.58
C ILE A 70 -0.93 -0.89 7.41
N ASN A 71 -0.56 -1.19 6.17
CA ASN A 71 0.77 -1.67 5.82
C ASN A 71 1.56 -0.51 5.22
N ILE A 72 2.81 -0.38 5.62
CA ILE A 72 3.70 0.67 5.13
C ILE A 72 5.02 0.05 4.70
N VAL A 73 5.50 0.48 3.54
CA VAL A 73 6.86 0.22 3.06
C VAL A 73 7.40 1.52 2.52
N PHE A 74 8.58 1.90 2.98
CA PHE A 74 9.24 3.12 2.55
C PHE A 74 10.76 2.92 2.46
N LEU A 75 11.34 3.36 1.35
CA LEU A 75 12.78 3.45 1.14
C LEU A 75 13.17 4.92 1.11
N PRO A 76 13.85 5.46 2.15
CA PRO A 76 14.41 6.81 2.12
C PRO A 76 15.41 6.93 1.00
N LYS A 77 15.45 8.07 0.32
CA LYS A 77 16.49 8.35 -0.66
C LYS A 77 17.72 8.95 0.03
N THR A 78 18.86 8.33 -0.20
CA THR A 78 20.18 8.81 0.25
C THR A 78 21.11 9.02 -0.94
N ALA A 79 22.27 9.59 -0.72
CA ALA A 79 23.28 9.75 -1.77
C ALA A 79 23.74 8.39 -2.34
N ASP A 80 23.81 7.37 -1.49
CA ASP A 80 24.39 6.07 -1.81
C ASP A 80 23.39 5.07 -2.42
N ASN A 81 22.08 5.34 -2.32
CA ASN A 81 21.04 4.40 -2.76
C ASN A 81 20.23 4.85 -3.98
N SER A 82 20.71 5.84 -4.74
CA SER A 82 19.98 6.42 -5.87
C SER A 82 19.50 5.36 -6.89
N LEU A 83 20.29 4.34 -7.16
CA LEU A 83 19.91 3.25 -8.06
C LEU A 83 18.78 2.39 -7.45
N ALA A 84 18.88 2.06 -6.16
CA ALA A 84 17.85 1.29 -5.46
C ALA A 84 16.52 2.07 -5.43
N TYR A 85 16.56 3.37 -5.18
CA TYR A 85 15.40 4.26 -5.23
C TYR A 85 14.70 4.21 -6.60
N GLU A 86 15.44 4.36 -7.70
CA GLU A 86 14.84 4.30 -9.04
C GLU A 86 14.23 2.93 -9.35
N ILE A 87 14.92 1.84 -8.98
CA ILE A 87 14.42 0.48 -9.16
C ILE A 87 13.10 0.29 -8.39
N GLU A 88 13.03 0.72 -7.13
CA GLU A 88 11.82 0.53 -6.31
C GLU A 88 10.68 1.44 -6.79
N LYS A 89 10.97 2.66 -7.23
CA LYS A 89 9.99 3.55 -7.86
C LYS A 89 9.37 2.91 -9.12
N GLU A 90 10.20 2.33 -9.98
CA GLU A 90 9.73 1.64 -11.18
C GLU A 90 8.94 0.36 -10.87
N LYS A 91 9.34 -0.41 -9.85
CA LYS A 91 8.59 -1.58 -9.40
C LYS A 91 7.18 -1.21 -8.93
N LEU A 92 7.08 -0.20 -8.05
CA LEU A 92 5.78 0.27 -7.55
C LEU A 92 4.93 0.86 -8.68
N ASN A 93 5.52 1.69 -9.54
CA ASN A 93 4.83 2.23 -10.70
C ASN A 93 4.27 1.12 -11.62
N ALA A 94 5.05 0.05 -11.84
CA ALA A 94 4.64 -1.08 -12.68
C ALA A 94 3.50 -1.92 -12.06
N ILE A 95 3.33 -1.89 -10.73
CA ILE A 95 2.20 -2.54 -10.05
C ILE A 95 0.88 -1.83 -10.38
N PHE A 96 0.89 -0.50 -10.44
CA PHE A 96 -0.32 0.31 -10.61
C PHE A 96 -0.63 0.65 -12.06
N LYS A 97 0.40 0.76 -12.91
CA LYS A 97 0.25 1.17 -14.31
C LYS A 97 -0.48 0.12 -15.12
N GLY A 98 -1.67 0.48 -15.61
CA GLY A 98 -2.49 -0.41 -16.46
C GLY A 98 -3.08 -1.62 -15.71
N ASN A 99 -3.10 -1.58 -14.39
CA ASN A 99 -3.69 -2.63 -13.56
C ASN A 99 -5.21 -2.38 -13.41
N GLU A 100 -6.02 -3.36 -13.79
CA GLU A 100 -7.49 -3.24 -13.74
C GLU A 100 -8.05 -3.36 -12.32
N VAL A 101 -7.29 -3.95 -11.39
CA VAL A 101 -7.68 -4.09 -9.98
C VAL A 101 -7.58 -2.76 -9.25
N TYR A 102 -6.54 -1.98 -9.55
CA TYR A 102 -6.27 -0.71 -8.87
C TYR A 102 -6.77 0.48 -9.71
N LYS A 103 -7.90 1.04 -9.30
CA LYS A 103 -8.49 2.22 -9.93
C LYS A 103 -7.85 3.48 -9.37
N SER A 104 -7.48 4.43 -10.25
CA SER A 104 -6.92 5.71 -9.81
C SER A 104 -7.97 6.54 -9.09
N LEU A 105 -7.63 7.06 -7.92
CA LEU A 105 -8.48 7.93 -7.12
C LEU A 105 -8.11 9.40 -7.32
N MET A 106 -6.85 9.75 -7.06
CA MET A 106 -6.32 11.11 -7.23
C MET A 106 -4.80 11.12 -7.26
N SER A 107 -4.23 12.24 -7.72
CA SER A 107 -2.80 12.52 -7.63
C SER A 107 -2.59 13.91 -7.03
N MET A 108 -1.62 14.02 -6.14
CA MET A 108 -1.29 15.28 -5.47
C MET A 108 0.21 15.43 -5.27
N LYS A 109 0.64 16.63 -4.95
CA LYS A 109 2.02 16.89 -4.52
C LYS A 109 2.02 17.40 -3.08
N VAL A 110 2.70 16.69 -2.19
CA VAL A 110 2.73 16.98 -0.75
C VAL A 110 4.19 17.06 -0.30
N LYS A 111 4.61 18.20 0.25
CA LYS A 111 5.98 18.42 0.77
C LYS A 111 7.10 17.93 -0.19
N GLY A 112 6.91 18.14 -1.50
CA GLY A 112 7.87 17.73 -2.52
C GLY A 112 7.76 16.29 -3.02
N MET A 113 6.92 15.47 -2.41
CA MET A 113 6.57 14.13 -2.91
C MET A 113 5.41 14.17 -3.89
N ASN A 114 5.50 13.39 -4.94
CA ASN A 114 4.36 13.05 -5.79
C ASN A 114 3.64 11.87 -5.13
N VAL A 115 2.35 12.01 -4.88
CA VAL A 115 1.53 10.97 -4.26
C VAL A 115 0.38 10.61 -5.20
N ASN A 116 0.31 9.36 -5.60
CA ASN A 116 -0.78 8.80 -6.39
C ASN A 116 -1.60 7.88 -5.49
N MET A 117 -2.89 8.12 -5.45
CA MET A 117 -3.81 7.31 -4.66
C MET A 117 -4.63 6.41 -5.56
N TYR A 118 -4.81 5.19 -5.11
CA TYR A 118 -5.58 4.15 -5.78
C TYR A 118 -6.54 3.50 -4.80
N TYR A 119 -7.53 2.79 -5.32
CA TYR A 119 -8.42 1.94 -4.55
C TYR A 119 -8.71 0.65 -5.29
N SER A 120 -9.09 -0.39 -4.54
CA SER A 120 -9.67 -1.61 -5.08
C SER A 120 -11.04 -1.88 -4.46
N GLY A 121 -11.85 -2.66 -5.15
CA GLY A 121 -13.25 -2.88 -4.80
C GLY A 121 -14.23 -2.05 -5.64
N ASP A 122 -15.49 -2.06 -5.23
CA ASP A 122 -16.53 -1.25 -5.85
C ASP A 122 -16.57 0.15 -5.22
N THR A 123 -17.10 1.12 -5.95
CA THR A 123 -17.19 2.52 -5.48
C THR A 123 -18.02 2.70 -4.21
N GLU A 124 -18.92 1.78 -3.94
CA GLU A 124 -19.77 1.77 -2.74
C GLU A 124 -19.17 0.93 -1.60
N ASN A 125 -18.28 -0.03 -1.94
CA ASN A 125 -17.63 -0.94 -0.99
C ASN A 125 -16.14 -1.01 -1.28
N ILE A 126 -15.40 -0.02 -0.80
CA ILE A 126 -13.96 0.00 -0.95
C ILE A 126 -13.32 -0.80 0.18
N ASP A 127 -12.51 -1.79 -0.18
CA ASP A 127 -11.81 -2.68 0.74
C ASP A 127 -10.36 -2.29 0.94
N GLU A 128 -9.82 -1.54 -0.02
CA GLU A 128 -8.41 -1.17 -0.05
C GLU A 128 -8.21 0.24 -0.61
N VAL A 129 -7.45 1.06 0.11
CA VAL A 129 -6.96 2.36 -0.35
C VAL A 129 -5.44 2.34 -0.30
N ILE A 130 -4.79 2.77 -1.37
CA ILE A 130 -3.34 2.77 -1.50
C ILE A 130 -2.85 4.19 -1.78
N ALA A 131 -1.80 4.61 -1.09
CA ALA A 131 -1.03 5.81 -1.39
C ALA A 131 0.38 5.40 -1.81
N PHE A 132 0.72 5.60 -3.08
CA PHE A 132 2.07 5.43 -3.62
C PHE A 132 2.74 6.79 -3.73
N GLY A 133 3.82 7.00 -3.00
CA GLY A 133 4.55 8.26 -2.92
C GLY A 133 6.00 8.13 -3.35
N TYR A 134 6.52 9.16 -4.04
CA TYR A 134 7.93 9.25 -4.39
C TYR A 134 8.41 10.70 -4.48
N GLY A 135 9.62 10.95 -4.05
CA GLY A 135 10.25 12.28 -4.06
C GLY A 135 11.77 12.20 -4.05
N GLU A 136 12.42 13.08 -4.82
CA GLU A 136 13.88 13.07 -5.01
C GLU A 136 14.67 13.36 -3.73
N ASN A 137 14.07 14.10 -2.80
CA ASN A 137 14.71 14.47 -1.53
C ASN A 137 14.11 13.72 -0.33
N THR A 138 13.21 12.76 -0.58
CA THR A 138 12.48 12.09 0.49
C THR A 138 12.66 10.58 0.40
N GLY A 139 12.30 10.00 -0.74
CA GLY A 139 12.31 8.55 -0.93
C GLY A 139 11.13 8.06 -1.73
N VAL A 140 10.88 6.75 -1.67
CA VAL A 140 9.80 6.08 -2.38
C VAL A 140 9.13 5.07 -1.46
N GLY A 141 7.81 4.99 -1.53
CA GLY A 141 7.10 4.02 -0.72
C GLY A 141 5.63 3.93 -1.01
N VAL A 142 4.99 3.04 -0.29
CA VAL A 142 3.56 2.77 -0.38
C VAL A 142 2.96 2.59 1.01
N ALA A 143 1.81 3.20 1.21
CA ALA A 143 0.93 2.94 2.35
C ALA A 143 -0.35 2.28 1.82
N ARG A 144 -0.72 1.15 2.41
CA ARG A 144 -1.89 0.36 2.06
C ARG A 144 -2.83 0.31 3.25
N LEU A 145 -4.03 0.82 3.10
CA LEU A 145 -5.10 0.76 4.08
C LEU A 145 -6.06 -0.37 3.69
N LEU A 146 -6.22 -1.33 4.56
CA LEU A 146 -7.19 -2.42 4.42
C LEU A 146 -8.35 -2.18 5.37
N GLY A 147 -9.57 -2.36 4.90
CA GLY A 147 -10.76 -2.13 5.72
C GLY A 147 -12.02 -2.74 5.13
N GLU A 148 -13.15 -2.26 5.59
CA GLU A 148 -14.46 -2.66 5.09
C GLU A 148 -15.33 -1.43 4.90
N ASN A 149 -15.98 -1.33 3.74
CA ASN A 149 -16.86 -0.21 3.42
C ASN A 149 -16.20 1.16 3.63
N MET A 150 -14.92 1.27 3.27
CA MET A 150 -14.17 2.50 3.43
C MET A 150 -14.69 3.58 2.47
N ASN A 151 -14.75 4.82 2.95
CA ASN A 151 -14.99 5.96 2.09
C ASN A 151 -13.67 6.73 1.88
N PRO A 152 -13.03 6.63 0.70
CA PRO A 152 -11.72 7.21 0.47
C PRO A 152 -11.74 8.74 0.54
N LEU A 153 -12.83 9.39 0.13
CA LEU A 153 -12.95 10.85 0.22
C LEU A 153 -12.98 11.31 1.67
N LYS A 154 -13.74 10.61 2.53
CA LYS A 154 -13.74 10.90 3.98
C LYS A 154 -12.39 10.62 4.63
N ILE A 155 -11.68 9.59 4.20
CA ILE A 155 -10.32 9.29 4.68
C ILE A 155 -9.39 10.46 4.31
N ILE A 156 -9.41 10.91 3.06
CA ILE A 156 -8.60 12.04 2.59
C ILE A 156 -8.96 13.34 3.30
N GLU A 157 -10.26 13.64 3.42
CA GLU A 157 -10.76 14.82 4.12
C GLU A 157 -10.30 14.83 5.57
N ASN A 158 -10.45 13.71 6.27
CA ASN A 158 -10.01 13.59 7.66
C ASN A 158 -8.48 13.63 7.81
N LEU A 159 -7.72 13.07 6.86
CA LEU A 159 -6.27 13.21 6.83
C LEU A 159 -5.83 14.66 6.58
N SER A 160 -6.58 15.40 5.76
CA SER A 160 -6.28 16.81 5.43
C SER A 160 -6.71 17.77 6.51
N SER A 161 -7.79 17.47 7.23
CA SER A 161 -8.37 18.31 8.31
C SER A 161 -7.77 18.01 9.68
N THR A 162 -7.22 16.83 9.86
CA THR A 162 -6.44 16.54 11.06
C THR A 162 -5.12 17.28 10.88
N ASP A 163 -4.93 18.37 11.64
CA ASP A 163 -3.58 18.81 11.95
C ASP A 163 -2.87 17.56 12.46
N PHE A 164 -2.04 16.98 11.61
CA PHE A 164 -1.07 15.98 12.03
C PHE A 164 -0.13 16.71 12.97
N ASN A 165 -0.64 16.92 14.19
CA ASN A 165 0.10 17.57 15.22
C ASN A 165 1.33 16.68 15.43
N GLU A 166 2.51 17.25 15.23
CA GLU A 166 3.79 16.58 15.43
C GLU A 166 3.90 16.01 16.86
N ASP A 167 2.99 16.45 17.75
CA ASP A 167 2.84 15.97 19.13
C ASP A 167 2.07 14.64 19.27
N ASN A 168 1.45 14.09 18.20
CA ASN A 168 0.83 12.78 18.28
C ASN A 168 1.92 11.71 18.49
N PRO A 169 1.94 10.99 19.64
CA PRO A 169 3.03 10.07 19.97
C PRO A 169 3.20 8.94 18.94
N ALA A 170 2.10 8.41 18.39
CA ALA A 170 2.14 7.36 17.40
C ALA A 170 2.66 7.87 16.04
N LEU A 171 2.25 9.10 15.65
CA LEU A 171 2.75 9.74 14.45
C LEU A 171 4.21 10.17 14.63
N LYS A 172 4.58 10.70 15.80
CA LYS A 172 5.95 11.07 16.12
C LYS A 172 6.87 9.85 16.09
N GLN A 173 6.47 8.75 16.70
CA GLN A 173 7.22 7.49 16.65
C GLN A 173 7.33 6.97 15.21
N PHE A 174 6.29 7.11 14.41
CA PHE A 174 6.31 6.76 12.99
C PHE A 174 7.24 7.70 12.20
N LEU A 175 7.15 9.02 12.40
CA LEU A 175 7.99 10.00 11.70
C LEU A 175 9.46 9.90 12.12
N THR A 176 9.75 9.60 13.39
CA THR A 176 11.15 9.40 13.85
C THR A 176 11.83 8.20 13.18
N MET A 177 11.06 7.17 12.77
CA MET A 177 11.60 6.08 11.97
C MET A 177 12.09 6.51 10.57
N PHE A 178 11.69 7.70 10.11
CA PHE A 178 12.06 8.23 8.79
C PHE A 178 13.05 9.40 8.85
N THR A 179 13.44 9.85 10.04
CA THR A 179 14.27 11.05 10.24
C THR A 179 15.62 10.78 10.90
N GLU A 180 15.88 9.55 11.36
CA GLU A 180 17.19 9.05 11.78
C GLU A 180 17.86 8.25 10.64
#